data_d41fc373b9e40c8bd11c13215b1a525a
#
_entry.id   d41fc373b9e40c8bd11c13215b1a525a
#
_cell.length_a   1.000
_cell.length_b   1.000
_cell.length_c   1.000
_cell.angle_alpha   90.00
_cell.angle_beta   90.00
_cell.angle_gamma   90.00
#
_symmetry.space_group_name_H-M   'P 1'
#
loop_
_entity.id
_entity.type
_entity.pdbx_description
1 polymer ?
#
loop_
_entity_poly.entity_id
_entity_poly.type
_entity_poly.pdbx_seq_one_letter_code
_entity_poly.pdbx_strand_id
1 'polypeptide(L)'
;MVVFFTMNKLFLIPATIGNSSIPDVLPANFSQHINALKIFIVEELRTARRFLRSAGYTQNFDEVKFFVLNEHSDNREVERYLDAISEGSIGLLSEAGVPCVADPGSAIVALAHRKNIPVVPMVGPSSILLALMASGLNGQNFCFNGYLPVDQKERERSLKNLEQRAIQQNQTQIFIETPYRNNHLFESILNVCNPNTRVSIGVNITQENAVHQTKTVAEWKNAKIDLHKQNAVFLIL
;
A
#
# COMPACT_ATOMS: atom_id res chain seq x y z
N MET A 1 11.71 -43.00 0.16
CA MET A 1 12.02 -41.73 -0.54
C MET A 1 10.75 -40.90 -0.50
N VAL A 2 10.64 -39.94 0.45
CA VAL A 2 9.48 -39.07 0.53
C VAL A 2 9.65 -38.02 -0.57
N VAL A 3 8.84 -38.13 -1.62
CA VAL A 3 8.76 -37.09 -2.66
C VAL A 3 8.06 -35.89 -2.02
N PHE A 4 8.83 -34.91 -1.62
CA PHE A 4 8.27 -33.57 -1.29
C PHE A 4 7.78 -32.98 -2.61
N PHE A 5 6.49 -33.16 -2.92
CA PHE A 5 5.84 -32.30 -3.89
C PHE A 5 5.96 -30.86 -3.35
N THR A 6 6.78 -30.05 -3.99
CA THR A 6 6.80 -28.61 -3.69
C THR A 6 5.44 -28.06 -4.05
N MET A 7 4.61 -27.80 -3.02
CA MET A 7 3.29 -27.21 -3.23
C MET A 7 3.44 -25.85 -3.91
N ASN A 8 2.64 -25.60 -4.95
CA ASN A 8 2.54 -24.29 -5.56
C ASN A 8 2.08 -23.26 -4.53
N LYS A 9 2.54 -22.02 -4.66
CA LYS A 9 2.42 -20.95 -3.66
C LYS A 9 1.80 -19.70 -4.27
N LEU A 10 1.11 -18.94 -3.44
CA LEU A 10 0.72 -17.57 -3.75
C LEU A 10 1.80 -16.61 -3.23
N PHE A 11 2.51 -15.94 -4.13
CA PHE A 11 3.50 -14.93 -3.79
C PHE A 11 2.84 -13.55 -3.80
N LEU A 12 2.99 -12.80 -2.72
CA LEU A 12 2.56 -11.41 -2.63
C LEU A 12 3.72 -10.52 -3.06
N ILE A 13 3.62 -9.97 -4.27
CA ILE A 13 4.71 -9.28 -4.95
C ILE A 13 4.55 -7.76 -4.77
N PRO A 14 5.46 -7.09 -4.05
CA PRO A 14 5.43 -5.65 -3.92
C PRO A 14 5.87 -4.95 -5.22
N ALA A 15 5.29 -3.78 -5.48
CA ALA A 15 5.76 -2.85 -6.50
C ALA A 15 6.54 -1.68 -5.89
N THR A 16 7.14 -0.86 -6.74
CA THR A 16 7.72 0.42 -6.31
C THR A 16 6.62 1.39 -5.88
N ILE A 17 6.98 2.41 -5.11
CA ILE A 17 6.09 3.53 -4.77
C ILE A 17 6.47 4.72 -5.67
N GLY A 18 5.57 5.12 -6.55
CA GLY A 18 5.87 6.18 -7.53
C GLY A 18 7.05 5.81 -8.44
N ASN A 19 7.95 6.77 -8.68
CA ASN A 19 9.11 6.61 -9.55
C ASN A 19 10.37 6.16 -8.81
N SER A 20 10.23 5.39 -7.72
CA SER A 20 11.37 4.89 -6.95
C SER A 20 12.25 3.95 -7.79
N SER A 21 13.55 4.01 -7.56
CA SER A 21 14.51 3.08 -8.14
C SER A 21 14.29 1.66 -7.56
N ILE A 22 14.22 0.65 -8.42
CA ILE A 22 14.01 -0.73 -7.99
C ILE A 22 15.11 -1.22 -7.06
N PRO A 23 16.42 -1.02 -7.34
CA PRO A 23 17.49 -1.44 -6.44
C PRO A 23 17.45 -0.82 -5.05
N ASP A 24 16.83 0.35 -4.92
CA ASP A 24 16.76 1.05 -3.62
C ASP A 24 15.63 0.54 -2.72
N VAL A 25 14.61 -0.10 -3.29
CA VAL A 25 13.40 -0.45 -2.55
C VAL A 25 13.02 -1.93 -2.58
N LEU A 26 13.62 -2.72 -3.49
CA LEU A 26 13.38 -4.15 -3.60
C LEU A 26 14.69 -4.94 -3.41
N PRO A 27 14.62 -6.17 -2.85
CA PRO A 27 15.80 -7.01 -2.66
C PRO A 27 16.54 -7.33 -3.96
N ALA A 28 17.87 -7.48 -3.91
CA ALA A 28 18.70 -7.78 -5.08
C ALA A 28 18.31 -9.08 -5.84
N ASN A 29 17.74 -10.06 -5.11
CA ASN A 29 17.28 -11.33 -5.68
C ASN A 29 15.81 -11.30 -6.15
N PHE A 30 15.16 -10.12 -6.14
CA PHE A 30 13.75 -9.96 -6.50
C PHE A 30 13.43 -10.50 -7.90
N SER A 31 14.28 -10.17 -8.89
CA SER A 31 14.12 -10.63 -10.28
C SER A 31 14.15 -12.16 -10.42
N GLN A 32 14.91 -12.87 -9.60
CA GLN A 32 14.97 -14.34 -9.62
C GLN A 32 13.62 -14.94 -9.21
N HIS A 33 12.97 -14.36 -8.19
CA HIS A 33 11.67 -14.84 -7.71
C HIS A 33 10.57 -14.61 -8.74
N ILE A 34 10.49 -13.42 -9.33
CA ILE A 34 9.44 -13.12 -10.32
C ILE A 34 9.62 -13.92 -11.61
N ASN A 35 10.86 -14.19 -12.06
CA ASN A 35 11.13 -14.97 -13.27
C ASN A 35 10.75 -16.45 -13.15
N ALA A 36 10.57 -16.96 -11.95
CA ALA A 36 10.06 -18.31 -11.70
C ALA A 36 8.53 -18.44 -11.87
N LEU A 37 7.81 -17.33 -12.06
CA LEU A 37 6.36 -17.29 -12.13
C LEU A 37 5.88 -17.10 -13.58
N LYS A 38 4.80 -17.81 -13.93
CA LYS A 38 4.11 -17.67 -15.23
C LYS A 38 2.63 -17.31 -15.09
N ILE A 39 2.16 -17.08 -13.86
CA ILE A 39 0.76 -16.73 -13.57
C ILE A 39 0.77 -15.56 -12.63
N PHE A 40 0.06 -14.48 -13.01
CA PHE A 40 -0.06 -13.27 -12.21
C PHE A 40 -1.51 -12.83 -12.06
N ILE A 41 -1.84 -12.35 -10.87
CA ILE A 41 -3.06 -11.61 -10.58
C ILE A 41 -2.63 -10.15 -10.40
N VAL A 42 -3.22 -9.23 -11.14
CA VAL A 42 -2.80 -7.82 -11.22
C VAL A 42 -4.03 -6.90 -11.21
N GLU A 43 -3.88 -5.66 -10.82
CA GLU A 43 -4.97 -4.69 -10.86
C GLU A 43 -5.14 -4.10 -12.28
N GLU A 44 -4.02 -3.75 -12.93
CA GLU A 44 -4.00 -3.22 -14.29
C GLU A 44 -2.86 -3.88 -15.09
N LEU A 45 -3.20 -4.44 -16.26
CA LEU A 45 -2.29 -5.26 -17.06
C LEU A 45 -1.09 -4.47 -17.62
N ARG A 46 -1.32 -3.24 -18.04
CA ARG A 46 -0.29 -2.41 -18.70
C ARG A 46 0.77 -1.97 -17.69
N THR A 47 0.36 -1.52 -16.53
CA THR A 47 1.26 -1.09 -15.45
C THR A 47 2.04 -2.28 -14.91
N ALA A 48 1.37 -3.42 -14.68
CA ALA A 48 1.98 -4.65 -14.21
C ALA A 48 3.08 -5.15 -15.17
N ARG A 49 2.81 -5.23 -16.48
CA ARG A 49 3.82 -5.64 -17.49
C ARG A 49 5.01 -4.68 -17.52
N ARG A 50 4.77 -3.36 -17.43
CA ARG A 50 5.84 -2.37 -17.37
C ARG A 50 6.71 -2.56 -16.15
N PHE A 51 6.09 -2.70 -14.96
CA PHE A 51 6.80 -2.94 -13.71
C PHE A 51 7.62 -4.23 -13.79
N LEU A 52 7.03 -5.35 -14.21
CA LEU A 52 7.73 -6.63 -14.33
C LEU A 52 8.96 -6.51 -15.23
N ARG A 53 8.87 -5.83 -16.38
CA ARG A 53 10.03 -5.58 -17.25
C ARG A 53 11.11 -4.76 -16.56
N SER A 54 10.75 -3.66 -15.92
CA SER A 54 11.71 -2.83 -15.18
C SER A 54 12.35 -3.58 -14.01
N ALA A 55 11.63 -4.52 -13.39
CA ALA A 55 12.10 -5.38 -12.32
C ALA A 55 12.93 -6.60 -12.78
N GLY A 56 13.24 -6.69 -14.08
CA GLY A 56 14.10 -7.74 -14.64
C GLY A 56 13.36 -9.04 -14.99
N TYR A 57 12.05 -8.99 -15.23
CA TYR A 57 11.30 -10.13 -15.74
C TYR A 57 11.61 -10.35 -17.22
N THR A 58 12.14 -11.52 -17.57
CA THR A 58 12.67 -11.84 -18.90
C THR A 58 11.77 -12.76 -19.73
N GLN A 59 10.78 -13.43 -19.10
CA GLN A 59 9.91 -14.38 -19.81
C GLN A 59 9.05 -13.69 -20.87
N ASN A 60 8.67 -14.43 -21.93
CA ASN A 60 7.74 -13.93 -22.94
C ASN A 60 6.33 -13.78 -22.35
N PHE A 61 5.76 -12.60 -22.44
CA PHE A 61 4.41 -12.33 -21.90
C PHE A 61 3.29 -13.09 -22.62
N ASP A 62 3.52 -13.57 -23.84
CA ASP A 62 2.56 -14.42 -24.53
C ASP A 62 2.42 -15.81 -23.90
N GLU A 63 3.41 -16.23 -23.10
CA GLU A 63 3.41 -17.49 -22.34
C GLU A 63 2.98 -17.29 -20.88
N VAL A 64 2.58 -16.08 -20.49
CA VAL A 64 2.24 -15.71 -19.12
C VAL A 64 0.73 -15.48 -19.01
N LYS A 65 0.11 -16.15 -18.04
CA LYS A 65 -1.31 -15.91 -17.70
C LYS A 65 -1.43 -14.69 -16.79
N PHE A 66 -2.28 -13.76 -17.19
CA PHE A 66 -2.65 -12.60 -16.37
C PHE A 66 -4.14 -12.63 -16.05
N PHE A 67 -4.47 -12.48 -14.79
CA PHE A 67 -5.83 -12.26 -14.30
C PHE A 67 -5.92 -10.84 -13.76
N VAL A 68 -6.98 -10.11 -14.13
CA VAL A 68 -7.19 -8.74 -13.66
C VAL A 68 -8.16 -8.76 -12.50
N LEU A 69 -7.70 -8.31 -11.33
CA LEU A 69 -8.47 -8.20 -10.10
C LEU A 69 -8.64 -6.71 -9.77
N ASN A 70 -9.88 -6.24 -9.79
CA ASN A 70 -10.22 -4.87 -9.42
C ASN A 70 -11.41 -4.85 -8.45
N GLU A 71 -11.84 -3.66 -8.04
CA GLU A 71 -12.96 -3.47 -7.11
C GLU A 71 -14.32 -4.01 -7.60
N HIS A 72 -14.43 -4.31 -8.90
CA HIS A 72 -15.63 -4.86 -9.53
C HIS A 72 -15.57 -6.38 -9.69
N SER A 73 -14.43 -7.01 -9.41
CA SER A 73 -14.26 -8.47 -9.53
C SER A 73 -15.12 -9.20 -8.50
N ASP A 74 -15.93 -10.14 -8.96
CA ASP A 74 -16.80 -10.91 -8.09
C ASP A 74 -16.08 -12.11 -7.43
N ASN A 75 -16.71 -12.73 -6.43
CA ASN A 75 -16.13 -13.86 -5.71
C ASN A 75 -15.87 -15.08 -6.61
N ARG A 76 -16.62 -15.27 -7.70
CA ARG A 76 -16.42 -16.40 -8.63
C ARG A 76 -15.19 -16.19 -9.48
N GLU A 77 -14.93 -14.94 -9.88
CA GLU A 77 -13.69 -14.58 -10.58
C GLU A 77 -12.47 -14.81 -9.68
N VAL A 78 -12.54 -14.36 -8.42
CA VAL A 78 -11.49 -14.59 -7.42
C VAL A 78 -11.19 -16.09 -7.25
N GLU A 79 -12.22 -16.94 -7.16
CA GLU A 79 -12.05 -18.40 -7.09
C GLU A 79 -11.35 -18.96 -8.32
N ARG A 80 -11.82 -18.58 -9.52
CA ARG A 80 -11.24 -19.03 -10.80
C ARG A 80 -9.76 -18.61 -10.95
N TYR A 81 -9.39 -17.40 -10.51
CA TYR A 81 -8.02 -16.94 -10.58
C TYR A 81 -7.10 -17.77 -9.69
N LEU A 82 -7.57 -18.15 -8.51
CA LEU A 82 -6.78 -18.95 -7.59
C LEU A 82 -6.75 -20.44 -7.99
N ASP A 83 -7.73 -20.95 -8.73
CA ASP A 83 -7.72 -22.35 -9.23
C ASP A 83 -6.56 -22.62 -10.19
N ALA A 84 -6.03 -21.57 -10.85
CA ALA A 84 -4.83 -21.64 -11.67
C ALA A 84 -3.57 -22.07 -10.88
N ILE A 85 -3.63 -22.12 -9.53
CA ILE A 85 -2.56 -22.65 -8.68
C ILE A 85 -2.21 -24.12 -9.01
N SER A 86 -3.15 -24.88 -9.59
CA SER A 86 -2.91 -26.24 -10.05
C SER A 86 -1.89 -26.31 -11.19
N GLU A 87 -1.72 -25.23 -11.95
CA GLU A 87 -0.80 -25.14 -13.09
C GLU A 87 0.58 -24.61 -12.69
N GLY A 88 0.69 -23.91 -11.56
CA GLY A 88 1.94 -23.33 -11.08
C GLY A 88 1.72 -22.32 -9.95
N SER A 89 2.81 -21.83 -9.39
CA SER A 89 2.74 -20.74 -8.39
C SER A 89 2.24 -19.45 -9.02
N ILE A 90 1.47 -18.68 -8.24
CA ILE A 90 0.83 -17.43 -8.66
C ILE A 90 1.50 -16.25 -7.98
N GLY A 91 1.74 -15.16 -8.72
CA GLY A 91 2.14 -13.87 -8.19
C GLY A 91 0.94 -12.92 -8.10
N LEU A 92 0.62 -12.41 -6.93
CA LEU A 92 -0.31 -11.30 -6.73
C LEU A 92 0.48 -10.01 -6.67
N LEU A 93 0.30 -9.13 -7.66
CA LEU A 93 1.06 -7.89 -7.82
C LEU A 93 0.19 -6.68 -7.53
N SER A 94 0.67 -5.82 -6.65
CA SER A 94 0.08 -4.53 -6.31
C SER A 94 0.46 -3.44 -7.33
N GLU A 95 -0.36 -2.40 -7.49
CA GLU A 95 -0.03 -1.21 -8.28
C GLU A 95 1.08 -0.36 -7.62
N ALA A 96 1.13 -0.31 -6.29
CA ALA A 96 2.15 0.43 -5.56
C ALA A 96 2.39 -0.14 -4.16
N GLY A 97 3.66 -0.33 -3.80
CA GLY A 97 4.04 -0.83 -2.48
C GLY A 97 3.66 -2.29 -2.26
N VAL A 98 3.39 -2.66 -1.01
CA VAL A 98 3.04 -4.05 -0.63
C VAL A 98 1.58 -4.37 -0.94
N PRO A 99 1.27 -5.54 -1.53
CA PRO A 99 -0.10 -5.93 -1.84
C PRO A 99 -0.90 -6.24 -0.57
N CYS A 100 -2.22 -6.28 -0.71
CA CYS A 100 -3.21 -6.58 0.33
C CYS A 100 -3.34 -5.51 1.43
N VAL A 101 -2.68 -4.36 1.28
CA VAL A 101 -2.80 -3.22 2.20
C VAL A 101 -3.37 -2.03 1.43
N ALA A 102 -4.62 -1.68 1.70
CA ALA A 102 -5.40 -0.69 0.95
C ALA A 102 -5.61 -1.06 -0.55
N ASP A 103 -5.61 -2.36 -0.86
CA ASP A 103 -5.89 -2.91 -2.20
C ASP A 103 -6.80 -4.16 -2.13
N PRO A 104 -7.37 -4.60 -3.28
CA PRO A 104 -8.35 -5.70 -3.30
C PRO A 104 -7.74 -7.09 -3.07
N GLY A 105 -6.44 -7.25 -3.02
CA GLY A 105 -5.74 -8.55 -2.93
C GLY A 105 -6.05 -9.37 -1.69
N SER A 106 -6.54 -8.75 -0.62
CA SER A 106 -6.88 -9.43 0.63
C SER A 106 -7.91 -10.57 0.45
N ALA A 107 -8.83 -10.44 -0.51
CA ALA A 107 -9.81 -11.48 -0.82
C ALA A 107 -9.16 -12.76 -1.37
N ILE A 108 -8.15 -12.62 -2.24
CA ILE A 108 -7.35 -13.73 -2.78
C ILE A 108 -6.60 -14.44 -1.65
N VAL A 109 -5.98 -13.69 -0.74
CA VAL A 109 -5.24 -14.25 0.40
C VAL A 109 -6.18 -15.00 1.34
N ALA A 110 -7.34 -14.45 1.66
CA ALA A 110 -8.34 -15.12 2.48
C ALA A 110 -8.82 -16.43 1.85
N LEU A 111 -9.00 -16.47 0.53
CA LEU A 111 -9.35 -17.68 -0.20
C LEU A 111 -8.20 -18.69 -0.22
N ALA A 112 -6.95 -18.24 -0.42
CA ALA A 112 -5.77 -19.09 -0.38
C ALA A 112 -5.65 -19.83 0.96
N HIS A 113 -5.87 -19.15 2.07
CA HIS A 113 -5.90 -19.77 3.39
C HIS A 113 -7.02 -20.82 3.52
N ARG A 114 -8.24 -20.54 3.04
CA ARG A 114 -9.34 -21.52 3.04
C ARG A 114 -9.02 -22.77 2.23
N LYS A 115 -8.26 -22.62 1.13
CA LYS A 115 -7.83 -23.74 0.26
C LYS A 115 -6.50 -24.37 0.71
N ASN A 116 -5.93 -23.98 1.85
CA ASN A 116 -4.61 -24.44 2.34
C ASN A 116 -3.45 -24.20 1.35
N ILE A 117 -3.52 -23.14 0.56
CA ILE A 117 -2.47 -22.71 -0.35
C ILE A 117 -1.46 -21.87 0.45
N PRO A 118 -0.16 -22.23 0.42
CA PRO A 118 0.85 -21.42 1.10
C PRO A 118 0.95 -20.01 0.53
N VAL A 119 0.90 -19.00 1.41
CA VAL A 119 1.04 -17.58 1.05
C VAL A 119 2.43 -17.11 1.44
N VAL A 120 3.14 -16.49 0.51
CA VAL A 120 4.52 -16.01 0.69
C VAL A 120 4.58 -14.50 0.46
N PRO A 121 4.57 -13.67 1.51
CA PRO A 121 4.79 -12.24 1.36
C PRO A 121 6.25 -11.98 1.00
N MET A 122 6.47 -11.20 -0.06
CA MET A 122 7.81 -10.74 -0.43
C MET A 122 8.11 -9.39 0.23
N VAL A 123 9.39 -9.16 0.51
CA VAL A 123 9.85 -7.89 1.10
C VAL A 123 9.76 -6.76 0.08
N GLY A 124 9.19 -5.64 0.50
CA GLY A 124 9.06 -4.46 -0.33
C GLY A 124 8.60 -3.22 0.44
N PRO A 125 8.52 -2.06 -0.22
CA PRO A 125 8.22 -0.79 0.41
C PRO A 125 6.74 -0.67 0.80
N SER A 126 6.49 -0.04 1.95
CA SER A 126 5.16 0.39 2.40
C SER A 126 5.19 1.87 2.75
N SER A 127 4.43 2.69 2.04
CA SER A 127 4.34 4.13 2.33
C SER A 127 3.83 4.40 3.75
N ILE A 128 2.94 3.56 4.25
CA ILE A 128 2.35 3.67 5.59
C ILE A 128 3.44 3.48 6.66
N LEU A 129 4.23 2.41 6.58
CA LEU A 129 5.30 2.13 7.55
C LEU A 129 6.45 3.11 7.41
N LEU A 130 6.84 3.48 6.19
CA LEU A 130 7.91 4.45 5.96
C LEU A 130 7.53 5.84 6.48
N ALA A 131 6.26 6.27 6.31
CA ALA A 131 5.76 7.50 6.91
C ALA A 131 5.79 7.44 8.44
N LEU A 132 5.38 6.32 9.04
CA LEU A 132 5.41 6.13 10.49
C LEU A 132 6.85 6.19 11.03
N MET A 133 7.79 5.48 10.38
CA MET A 133 9.20 5.50 10.74
C MET A 133 9.78 6.92 10.74
N ALA A 134 9.44 7.73 9.74
CA ALA A 134 9.94 9.08 9.58
C ALA A 134 9.22 10.12 10.45
N SER A 135 8.06 9.78 11.06
CA SER A 135 7.19 10.73 11.75
C SER A 135 7.68 11.17 13.13
N GLY A 136 8.45 10.34 13.84
CA GLY A 136 8.76 10.52 15.25
C GLY A 136 7.54 10.40 16.19
N LEU A 137 6.43 9.85 15.70
CA LEU A 137 5.24 9.53 16.49
C LEU A 137 5.35 8.11 17.09
N ASN A 138 4.30 7.66 17.80
CA ASN A 138 4.31 6.34 18.44
C ASN A 138 4.23 5.20 17.41
N GLY A 139 5.33 4.48 17.23
CA GLY A 139 5.41 3.31 16.34
C GLY A 139 5.04 1.97 16.99
N GLN A 140 4.77 1.93 18.30
CA GLN A 140 4.35 0.70 19.00
C GLN A 140 2.82 0.54 19.03
N ASN A 141 2.10 1.66 18.96
CA ASN A 141 0.64 1.67 18.92
C ASN A 141 0.19 2.61 17.81
N PHE A 142 -0.29 2.05 16.72
CA PHE A 142 -0.77 2.82 15.55
C PHE A 142 -1.94 2.12 14.88
N CYS A 143 -2.73 2.90 14.15
CA CYS A 143 -3.86 2.41 13.38
C CYS A 143 -3.86 3.06 12.00
N PHE A 144 -3.96 2.25 10.95
CA PHE A 144 -4.20 2.72 9.60
C PHE A 144 -5.71 2.74 9.34
N ASN A 145 -6.23 3.91 8.99
CA ASN A 145 -7.66 4.19 8.83
C ASN A 145 -8.11 4.29 7.36
N GLY A 146 -7.19 4.07 6.41
CA GLY A 146 -7.50 4.19 4.98
C GLY A 146 -7.83 5.61 4.55
N TYR A 147 -8.85 5.75 3.70
CA TYR A 147 -9.37 7.04 3.23
C TYR A 147 -10.42 7.58 4.21
N LEU A 148 -10.38 8.90 4.44
CA LEU A 148 -11.42 9.59 5.19
C LEU A 148 -12.59 9.99 4.28
N PRO A 149 -13.79 10.28 4.83
CA PRO A 149 -14.94 10.66 4.04
C PRO A 149 -14.69 11.86 3.11
N VAL A 150 -15.25 11.80 1.91
CA VAL A 150 -15.12 12.87 0.90
C VAL A 150 -15.90 14.12 1.33
N ASP A 151 -17.09 13.93 1.93
CA ASP A 151 -17.88 15.04 2.49
C ASP A 151 -17.10 15.74 3.60
N GLN A 152 -17.07 17.06 3.56
CA GLN A 152 -16.28 17.85 4.49
C GLN A 152 -16.74 17.67 5.95
N LYS A 153 -18.04 17.68 6.21
CA LYS A 153 -18.56 17.59 7.58
C LYS A 153 -18.30 16.20 8.18
N GLU A 154 -18.49 15.16 7.39
CA GLU A 154 -18.18 13.79 7.80
C GLU A 154 -16.67 13.59 8.02
N ARG A 155 -15.83 14.14 7.15
CA ARG A 155 -14.37 14.11 7.28
C ARG A 155 -13.91 14.82 8.56
N GLU A 156 -14.43 16.02 8.84
CA GLU A 156 -14.13 16.76 10.05
C GLU A 156 -14.56 16.03 11.32
N ARG A 157 -15.73 15.37 11.29
CA ARG A 157 -16.19 14.50 12.39
C ARG A 157 -15.26 13.30 12.57
N SER A 158 -14.85 12.66 11.49
CA SER A 158 -13.90 11.54 11.53
C SER A 158 -12.55 11.98 12.11
N LEU A 159 -12.02 13.12 11.70
CA LEU A 159 -10.75 13.68 12.23
C LEU A 159 -10.82 13.92 13.74
N LYS A 160 -11.91 14.50 14.26
CA LYS A 160 -12.11 14.66 15.71
C LYS A 160 -12.13 13.34 16.46
N ASN A 161 -12.78 12.33 15.91
CA ASN A 161 -12.81 10.98 16.51
C ASN A 161 -11.43 10.33 16.50
N LEU A 162 -10.65 10.49 15.41
CA LEU A 162 -9.28 9.97 15.31
C LEU A 162 -8.35 10.68 16.29
N GLU A 163 -8.44 11.99 16.41
CA GLU A 163 -7.68 12.77 17.39
C GLU A 163 -7.99 12.33 18.82
N GLN A 164 -9.26 12.13 19.16
CA GLN A 164 -9.65 11.64 20.47
C GLN A 164 -9.04 10.27 20.77
N ARG A 165 -9.05 9.34 19.80
CA ARG A 165 -8.39 8.03 19.94
C ARG A 165 -6.88 8.17 20.11
N ALA A 166 -6.26 9.05 19.31
CA ALA A 166 -4.83 9.32 19.40
C ALA A 166 -4.44 9.73 20.82
N ILE A 167 -5.15 10.68 21.41
CA ILE A 167 -4.90 11.17 22.76
C ILE A 167 -5.19 10.10 23.83
N GLN A 168 -6.38 9.48 23.80
CA GLN A 168 -6.82 8.54 24.83
C GLN A 168 -5.99 7.26 24.87
N GLN A 169 -5.54 6.78 23.72
CA GLN A 169 -4.85 5.49 23.59
C GLN A 169 -3.34 5.65 23.32
N ASN A 170 -2.84 6.88 23.26
CA ASN A 170 -1.46 7.17 22.79
C ASN A 170 -1.18 6.40 21.48
N GLN A 171 -2.12 6.49 20.50
CA GLN A 171 -2.12 5.70 19.27
C GLN A 171 -1.98 6.62 18.06
N THR A 172 -0.91 6.43 17.27
CA THR A 172 -0.75 7.14 16.00
C THR A 172 -1.85 6.75 15.02
N GLN A 173 -2.63 7.72 14.57
CA GLN A 173 -3.65 7.52 13.53
C GLN A 173 -3.05 7.85 12.18
N ILE A 174 -3.07 6.89 11.25
CA ILE A 174 -2.50 7.01 9.90
C ILE A 174 -3.65 6.97 8.90
N PHE A 175 -3.67 7.85 7.92
CA PHE A 175 -4.66 7.88 6.86
C PHE A 175 -4.09 8.50 5.57
N ILE A 176 -4.76 8.23 4.46
CA ILE A 176 -4.36 8.68 3.13
C ILE A 176 -5.51 9.37 2.43
N GLU A 177 -5.16 10.09 1.37
CA GLU A 177 -6.14 10.70 0.48
C GLU A 177 -5.63 10.63 -0.97
N THR A 178 -6.52 10.85 -1.92
CA THR A 178 -6.13 10.96 -3.33
C THR A 178 -5.33 12.26 -3.56
N PRO A 179 -4.36 12.26 -4.49
CA PRO A 179 -3.46 13.40 -4.71
C PRO A 179 -4.17 14.74 -4.97
N TYR A 180 -5.36 14.69 -5.57
CA TYR A 180 -6.14 15.91 -5.88
C TYR A 180 -6.88 16.50 -4.67
N ARG A 181 -7.08 15.72 -3.60
CA ARG A 181 -7.83 16.13 -2.40
C ARG A 181 -6.96 16.34 -1.17
N ASN A 182 -5.65 16.11 -1.28
CA ASN A 182 -4.72 16.24 -0.15
C ASN A 182 -4.77 17.62 0.53
N ASN A 183 -4.82 18.70 -0.26
CA ASN A 183 -4.93 20.05 0.30
C ASN A 183 -6.23 20.23 1.12
N HIS A 184 -7.36 19.73 0.63
CA HIS A 184 -8.64 19.81 1.36
C HIS A 184 -8.62 18.99 2.66
N LEU A 185 -7.97 17.81 2.65
CA LEU A 185 -7.78 17.03 3.85
C LEU A 185 -6.90 17.76 4.85
N PHE A 186 -5.80 18.33 4.39
CA PHE A 186 -4.88 19.09 5.24
C PHE A 186 -5.55 20.33 5.86
N GLU A 187 -6.30 21.10 5.08
CA GLU A 187 -7.12 22.20 5.58
C GLU A 187 -8.11 21.75 6.67
N SER A 188 -8.78 20.61 6.46
CA SER A 188 -9.67 20.05 7.47
C SER A 188 -8.95 19.72 8.77
N ILE A 189 -7.75 19.12 8.71
CA ILE A 189 -6.92 18.85 9.90
C ILE A 189 -6.62 20.15 10.65
N LEU A 190 -6.15 21.19 9.95
CA LEU A 190 -5.79 22.47 10.54
C LEU A 190 -6.99 23.20 11.19
N ASN A 191 -8.20 22.98 10.64
CA ASN A 191 -9.42 23.64 11.12
C ASN A 191 -10.01 22.96 12.35
N VAL A 192 -9.92 21.62 12.47
CA VAL A 192 -10.69 20.90 13.49
C VAL A 192 -9.86 20.26 14.59
N CYS A 193 -8.57 19.98 14.33
CA CYS A 193 -7.71 19.38 15.35
C CYS A 193 -7.16 20.43 16.32
N ASN A 194 -6.82 19.97 17.53
CA ASN A 194 -6.26 20.82 18.58
C ASN A 194 -4.94 21.45 18.14
N PRO A 195 -4.66 22.71 18.48
CA PRO A 195 -3.40 23.37 18.14
C PRO A 195 -2.13 22.61 18.53
N ASN A 196 -2.17 21.80 19.60
CA ASN A 196 -1.05 21.03 20.10
C ASN A 196 -0.94 19.61 19.48
N THR A 197 -1.95 19.16 18.74
CA THR A 197 -1.90 17.87 18.05
C THR A 197 -0.74 17.86 17.06
N ARG A 198 0.12 16.84 17.17
CA ARG A 198 1.21 16.64 16.23
C ARG A 198 0.69 16.01 14.94
N VAL A 199 1.01 16.62 13.83
CA VAL A 199 0.66 16.18 12.48
C VAL A 199 1.94 15.92 11.71
N SER A 200 2.12 14.68 11.25
CA SER A 200 3.19 14.30 10.36
C SER A 200 2.67 14.10 8.95
N ILE A 201 3.40 14.59 7.96
CA ILE A 201 3.09 14.42 6.54
C ILE A 201 4.31 13.84 5.85
N GLY A 202 4.13 12.66 5.22
CA GLY A 202 5.11 12.07 4.32
C GLY A 202 4.64 12.23 2.88
N VAL A 203 5.40 12.95 2.07
CA VAL A 203 5.09 13.25 0.67
C VAL A 203 6.08 12.54 -0.24
N ASN A 204 5.60 11.95 -1.33
CA ASN A 204 6.42 11.28 -2.36
C ASN A 204 7.46 10.31 -1.79
N ILE A 205 7.06 9.56 -0.77
CA ILE A 205 7.91 8.63 -0.01
C ILE A 205 8.66 7.72 -0.98
N THR A 206 9.97 7.51 -0.74
CA THR A 206 10.93 6.76 -1.57
C THR A 206 11.36 7.45 -2.88
N GLN A 207 10.89 8.64 -3.18
CA GLN A 207 11.31 9.39 -4.36
C GLN A 207 12.36 10.46 -4.00
N GLU A 208 13.10 10.97 -4.98
CA GLU A 208 14.14 12.00 -4.76
C GLU A 208 13.59 13.28 -4.13
N ASN A 209 12.34 13.63 -4.44
CA ASN A 209 11.63 14.79 -3.89
C ASN A 209 10.79 14.46 -2.64
N ALA A 210 11.12 13.38 -1.93
CA ALA A 210 10.42 13.00 -0.70
C ALA A 210 10.58 14.08 0.38
N VAL A 211 9.45 14.38 1.04
CA VAL A 211 9.42 15.31 2.18
C VAL A 211 8.76 14.61 3.37
N HIS A 212 9.41 14.69 4.52
CA HIS A 212 8.85 14.19 5.79
C HIS A 212 8.94 15.32 6.83
N GLN A 213 7.80 15.77 7.34
CA GLN A 213 7.75 16.81 8.34
C GLN A 213 6.70 16.52 9.40
N THR A 214 7.05 16.72 10.65
CA THR A 214 6.15 16.64 11.80
C THR A 214 6.16 17.96 12.53
N LYS A 215 4.98 18.55 12.70
CA LYS A 215 4.74 19.81 13.41
C LYS A 215 3.43 19.72 14.17
N THR A 216 3.23 20.59 15.14
CA THR A 216 1.91 20.82 15.72
C THR A 216 0.98 21.49 14.71
N VAL A 217 -0.35 21.36 14.91
CA VAL A 217 -1.34 22.10 14.10
C VAL A 217 -1.06 23.62 14.13
N ALA A 218 -0.68 24.17 15.29
CA ALA A 218 -0.35 25.58 15.42
C ALA A 218 0.85 25.99 14.55
N GLU A 219 1.90 25.17 14.49
CA GLU A 219 3.07 25.40 13.65
C GLU A 219 2.74 25.25 12.15
N TRP A 220 1.91 24.25 11.80
CA TRP A 220 1.47 24.02 10.42
C TRP A 220 0.66 25.20 9.86
N LYS A 221 -0.13 25.90 10.69
CA LYS A 221 -0.86 27.11 10.27
C LYS A 221 0.06 28.24 9.77
N ASN A 222 1.31 28.24 10.22
CA ASN A 222 2.32 29.21 9.79
C ASN A 222 3.29 28.67 8.73
N ALA A 223 3.13 27.40 8.33
CA ALA A 223 3.96 26.76 7.32
C ALA A 223 3.24 26.73 5.96
N LYS A 224 4.04 26.80 4.89
CA LYS A 224 3.51 26.63 3.52
C LYS A 224 3.91 25.24 3.03
N ILE A 225 2.92 24.46 2.63
CA ILE A 225 3.10 23.19 1.93
C ILE A 225 2.02 23.08 0.86
N ASP A 226 2.40 22.69 -0.36
CA ASP A 226 1.45 22.36 -1.42
C ASP A 226 1.47 20.85 -1.64
N LEU A 227 0.32 20.23 -1.44
CA LEU A 227 0.10 18.80 -1.56
C LEU A 227 -0.69 18.43 -2.83
N HIS A 228 -0.96 19.43 -3.70
CA HIS A 228 -1.72 19.19 -4.93
C HIS A 228 -0.97 18.24 -5.86
N LYS A 229 -1.65 17.17 -6.28
CA LYS A 229 -1.10 16.10 -7.13
C LYS A 229 0.13 15.37 -6.55
N GLN A 230 0.36 15.46 -5.23
CA GLN A 230 1.41 14.75 -4.54
C GLN A 230 0.84 13.48 -3.88
N ASN A 231 1.61 12.40 -3.86
CA ASN A 231 1.26 11.24 -3.03
C ASN A 231 1.62 11.54 -1.58
N ALA A 232 0.66 11.51 -0.69
CA ALA A 232 0.88 11.87 0.71
C ALA A 232 0.26 10.86 1.69
N VAL A 233 0.95 10.67 2.81
CA VAL A 233 0.47 9.93 3.99
C VAL A 233 0.42 10.90 5.16
N PHE A 234 -0.69 10.92 5.87
CA PHE A 234 -0.94 11.78 7.02
C PHE A 234 -0.97 10.96 8.31
N LEU A 235 -0.36 11.48 9.35
CA LEU A 235 -0.36 10.87 10.68
C LEU A 235 -0.66 11.93 11.74
N ILE A 236 -1.44 11.58 12.75
CA ILE A 236 -1.74 12.45 13.90
C ILE A 236 -1.53 11.71 15.23
N LEU A 237 -1.03 12.44 16.24
CA LEU A 237 -0.91 12.00 17.64
C LEU A 237 -0.90 13.20 18.61
#